data_16f97940828c83b761b3179138877cdc
#
_entry.id   16f97940828c83b761b3179138877cdc
#
_cell.length_a   1.000
_cell.length_b   1.000
_cell.length_c   1.000
_cell.angle_alpha   90.00
_cell.angle_beta   90.00
_cell.angle_gamma   90.00
#
_symmetry.space_group_name_H-M   'P 1'
#
loop_
_entity.id
_entity.type
_entity.pdbx_description
1 polymer ?
#
loop_
_entity_poly.entity_id
_entity_poly.type
_entity_poly.pdbx_seq_one_letter_code
_entity_poly.pdbx_strand_id
1 'polypeptide(L)'
;HEGDELKNLIYELKENGIEVILDVVFNHTAEGNEKGPCFSFKGIDNNIYYMLTPDGYYYNFSGCGNVMNCNHPIVRKFIIDCLRYWVINYRVDGFRFDLASILSRDQNGAPMENPPILQGLACDPILAKAKLIAEAWDAGGLYQVGSFPSWSRWAEWNGRYRDDMRRFLKGDGGMAGTAITRITGSRDLYDPAHRGISASVNFLTCHDGFTLYDLYSYNMKHNEKNGWG
;
A
#
# COMPACT_ATOMS: atom_id res chain seq x y z
N HIS A 1 1.28 -10.70 -29.07
CA HIS A 1 1.74 -11.27 -27.78
C HIS A 1 0.93 -10.64 -26.65
N GLU A 2 0.50 -11.43 -25.66
CA GLU A 2 -0.30 -10.94 -24.51
C GLU A 2 0.33 -9.73 -23.80
N GLY A 3 1.65 -9.70 -23.68
CA GLY A 3 2.37 -8.54 -23.14
C GLY A 3 2.29 -7.28 -23.99
N ASP A 4 2.01 -7.40 -25.28
CA ASP A 4 1.88 -6.25 -26.17
C ASP A 4 0.51 -5.60 -26.04
N GLU A 5 -0.54 -6.34 -25.69
CA GLU A 5 -1.87 -5.80 -25.44
C GLU A 5 -1.87 -4.82 -24.26
N LEU A 6 -1.23 -5.22 -23.15
CA LEU A 6 -1.09 -4.33 -22.00
C LEU A 6 -0.25 -3.09 -22.32
N LYS A 7 0.84 -3.25 -23.08
CA LYS A 7 1.66 -2.10 -23.52
C LYS A 7 0.85 -1.15 -24.40
N ASN A 8 0.06 -1.69 -25.32
CA ASN A 8 -0.81 -0.89 -26.19
C ASN A 8 -1.89 -0.15 -25.37
N LEU A 9 -2.51 -0.84 -24.40
CA LEU A 9 -3.46 -0.19 -23.48
C LEU A 9 -2.82 0.98 -22.74
N ILE A 10 -1.64 0.76 -22.16
CA ILE A 10 -0.92 1.82 -21.42
C ILE A 10 -0.58 2.97 -22.37
N TYR A 11 -0.14 2.67 -23.58
CA TYR A 11 0.16 3.68 -24.60
C TYR A 11 -1.07 4.52 -24.94
N GLU A 12 -2.20 3.89 -25.26
CA GLU A 12 -3.46 4.57 -25.59
C GLU A 12 -3.96 5.46 -24.43
N LEU A 13 -3.87 4.98 -23.19
CA LEU A 13 -4.23 5.77 -22.02
C LEU A 13 -3.36 7.02 -21.90
N LYS A 14 -2.05 6.89 -22.10
CA LYS A 14 -1.10 8.01 -22.02
C LYS A 14 -1.30 9.04 -23.14
N GLU A 15 -1.58 8.60 -24.37
CA GLU A 15 -1.90 9.51 -25.49
C GLU A 15 -3.17 10.33 -25.19
N ASN A 16 -4.06 9.82 -24.35
CA ASN A 16 -5.26 10.52 -23.89
C ASN A 16 -5.08 11.23 -22.54
N GLY A 17 -3.84 11.40 -22.07
CA GLY A 17 -3.51 12.14 -20.84
C GLY A 17 -3.88 11.40 -19.55
N ILE A 18 -4.05 10.08 -19.61
CA ILE A 18 -4.38 9.24 -18.45
C ILE A 18 -3.13 8.51 -17.98
N GLU A 19 -2.73 8.76 -16.75
CA GLU A 19 -1.60 8.08 -16.11
C GLU A 19 -2.01 6.70 -15.61
N VAL A 20 -1.08 5.75 -15.69
CA VAL A 20 -1.29 4.38 -15.24
C VAL A 20 -0.49 4.10 -13.97
N ILE A 21 -1.20 3.76 -12.90
CA ILE A 21 -0.63 3.37 -11.62
C ILE A 21 -0.96 1.91 -11.38
N LEU A 22 0.07 1.09 -11.15
CA LEU A 22 -0.11 -0.31 -10.78
C LEU A 22 -0.28 -0.46 -9.28
N ASP A 23 -1.28 -1.26 -8.88
CA ASP A 23 -1.43 -1.71 -7.50
C ASP A 23 -0.54 -2.95 -7.30
N VAL A 24 0.45 -2.87 -6.39
CA VAL A 24 1.46 -3.88 -6.22
C VAL A 24 1.45 -4.46 -4.81
N VAL A 25 1.57 -5.78 -4.73
CA VAL A 25 1.58 -6.53 -3.49
C VAL A 25 2.96 -7.16 -3.30
N PHE A 26 3.82 -6.50 -2.53
CA PHE A 26 5.14 -7.02 -2.14
C PHE A 26 5.22 -7.41 -0.67
N ASN A 27 4.14 -7.24 0.06
CA ASN A 27 4.12 -7.48 1.50
C ASN A 27 3.86 -8.95 1.88
N HIS A 28 3.23 -9.75 1.00
CA HIS A 28 2.93 -11.17 1.23
C HIS A 28 2.81 -11.93 -0.10
N THR A 29 2.65 -13.23 -0.01
CA THR A 29 2.35 -14.11 -1.16
C THR A 29 1.11 -14.96 -0.89
N ALA A 30 0.57 -15.58 -1.94
CA ALA A 30 -0.54 -16.51 -1.85
C ALA A 30 -0.17 -17.89 -1.25
N GLU A 31 1.06 -18.05 -0.74
CA GLU A 31 1.52 -19.30 -0.13
C GLU A 31 0.98 -19.55 1.29
N GLY A 32 0.21 -18.60 1.87
CA GLY A 32 -0.36 -18.71 3.22
C GLY A 32 0.71 -18.90 4.31
N ASN A 33 0.38 -19.63 5.35
CA ASN A 33 1.27 -19.96 6.47
C ASN A 33 2.05 -21.29 6.21
N GLU A 34 2.60 -21.91 7.29
CA GLU A 34 3.35 -23.16 7.22
C GLU A 34 2.56 -24.35 6.64
N LYS A 35 1.21 -24.28 6.67
CA LYS A 35 0.31 -25.29 6.10
C LYS A 35 -0.10 -24.99 4.65
N GLY A 36 0.26 -23.81 4.16
CA GLY A 36 -0.06 -23.40 2.79
C GLY A 36 0.83 -24.06 1.75
N PRO A 37 0.47 -23.91 0.46
CA PRO A 37 1.21 -24.52 -0.65
C PRO A 37 2.64 -23.97 -0.77
N CYS A 38 3.47 -24.69 -1.52
CA CYS A 38 4.84 -24.32 -1.83
C CYS A 38 5.00 -24.22 -3.35
N PHE A 39 4.69 -23.05 -3.93
CA PHE A 39 4.73 -22.84 -5.39
C PHE A 39 5.47 -21.55 -5.79
N SER A 40 5.96 -20.78 -4.83
CA SER A 40 6.70 -19.56 -5.04
C SER A 40 8.00 -19.56 -4.20
N PHE A 41 8.23 -18.54 -3.41
CA PHE A 41 9.50 -18.32 -2.70
C PHE A 41 9.80 -19.31 -1.57
N LYS A 42 8.79 -19.98 -1.00
CA LYS A 42 9.01 -21.07 -0.04
C LYS A 42 9.93 -22.16 -0.60
N GLY A 43 9.73 -22.52 -1.88
CA GLY A 43 10.51 -23.53 -2.55
C GLY A 43 11.90 -23.06 -3.00
N ILE A 44 12.16 -21.74 -2.99
CA ILE A 44 13.44 -21.17 -3.41
C ILE A 44 14.35 -21.01 -2.20
N ASP A 45 13.95 -20.12 -1.25
CA ASP A 45 14.65 -19.92 0.03
C ASP A 45 13.72 -19.25 1.04
N ASN A 46 13.08 -20.09 1.86
CA ASN A 46 12.09 -19.64 2.82
C ASN A 46 12.62 -18.58 3.82
N ASN A 47 13.86 -18.75 4.27
CA ASN A 47 14.45 -17.88 5.29
C ASN A 47 14.84 -16.49 4.77
N ILE A 48 15.14 -16.39 3.48
CA ILE A 48 15.48 -15.12 2.84
C ILE A 48 14.22 -14.33 2.53
N TYR A 49 13.21 -15.00 1.95
CA TYR A 49 12.06 -14.30 1.38
C TYR A 49 10.95 -13.98 2.38
N TYR A 50 10.85 -14.74 3.49
CA TYR A 50 9.80 -14.53 4.49
C TYR A 50 10.35 -14.11 5.84
N MET A 51 9.57 -13.32 6.57
CA MET A 51 9.83 -13.04 7.98
C MET A 51 9.37 -14.22 8.81
N LEU A 52 10.31 -14.84 9.53
CA LEU A 52 10.05 -15.99 10.40
C LEU A 52 10.33 -15.65 11.86
N THR A 53 9.48 -16.21 12.74
CA THR A 53 9.74 -16.19 14.18
C THR A 53 10.95 -17.08 14.51
N PRO A 54 11.56 -16.95 15.69
CA PRO A 54 12.65 -17.83 16.10
C PRO A 54 12.31 -19.33 16.05
N ASP A 55 11.02 -19.67 16.22
CA ASP A 55 10.52 -21.05 16.16
C ASP A 55 10.20 -21.52 14.74
N GLY A 56 10.45 -20.67 13.72
CA GLY A 56 10.26 -21.00 12.29
C GLY A 56 8.85 -20.81 11.74
N TYR A 57 7.92 -20.22 12.52
CA TYR A 57 6.60 -19.85 12.03
C TYR A 57 6.63 -18.51 11.29
N TYR A 58 5.62 -18.26 10.43
CA TYR A 58 5.52 -17.00 9.70
C TYR A 58 4.95 -15.88 10.57
N TYR A 59 5.57 -14.70 10.55
CA TYR A 59 4.87 -13.48 10.93
C TYR A 59 3.67 -13.26 10.00
N ASN A 60 2.59 -12.69 10.54
CA ASN A 60 1.34 -12.48 9.78
C ASN A 60 0.80 -11.06 9.95
N PHE A 61 1.60 -10.06 9.58
CA PHE A 61 1.15 -8.66 9.57
C PHE A 61 0.27 -8.32 8.35
N SER A 62 0.14 -9.24 7.40
CA SER A 62 -0.70 -9.10 6.21
C SER A 62 -2.13 -9.59 6.41
N GLY A 63 -2.37 -10.46 7.40
CA GLY A 63 -3.63 -11.20 7.53
C GLY A 63 -3.74 -12.40 6.59
N CYS A 64 -2.77 -12.59 5.68
CA CYS A 64 -2.77 -13.65 4.66
C CYS A 64 -1.91 -14.87 5.02
N GLY A 65 -1.36 -14.92 6.23
CA GLY A 65 -0.60 -16.07 6.73
C GLY A 65 0.91 -15.94 6.63
N ASN A 66 1.44 -15.01 5.86
CA ASN A 66 2.88 -14.76 5.74
C ASN A 66 3.18 -13.29 5.52
N VAL A 67 4.44 -12.94 5.65
CA VAL A 67 4.98 -11.60 5.35
C VAL A 67 6.32 -11.75 4.64
N MET A 68 6.51 -10.99 3.58
CA MET A 68 7.79 -10.92 2.87
C MET A 68 8.83 -10.13 3.68
N ASN A 69 10.07 -10.62 3.69
CA ASN A 69 11.20 -9.96 4.35
C ASN A 69 11.79 -8.84 3.45
N CYS A 70 11.00 -7.79 3.25
CA CYS A 70 11.26 -6.75 2.23
C CYS A 70 12.59 -5.99 2.44
N ASN A 71 13.11 -5.95 3.67
CA ASN A 71 14.38 -5.27 3.98
C ASN A 71 15.61 -6.17 3.85
N HIS A 72 15.45 -7.49 3.65
CA HIS A 72 16.56 -8.36 3.31
C HIS A 72 17.18 -7.93 1.97
N PRO A 73 18.52 -7.84 1.83
CA PRO A 73 19.15 -7.30 0.62
C PRO A 73 18.72 -7.96 -0.69
N ILE A 74 18.53 -9.27 -0.69
CA ILE A 74 18.08 -10.03 -1.87
C ILE A 74 16.64 -9.67 -2.24
N VAL A 75 15.73 -9.67 -1.25
CA VAL A 75 14.30 -9.35 -1.46
C VAL A 75 14.13 -7.89 -1.87
N ARG A 76 14.86 -6.98 -1.23
CA ARG A 76 14.90 -5.56 -1.61
C ARG A 76 15.31 -5.36 -3.06
N LYS A 77 16.39 -6.02 -3.49
CA LYS A 77 16.85 -5.97 -4.88
C LYS A 77 15.78 -6.50 -5.83
N PHE A 78 15.17 -7.63 -5.51
CA PHE A 78 14.08 -8.22 -6.29
C PHE A 78 12.91 -7.24 -6.47
N ILE A 79 12.44 -6.60 -5.39
CA ILE A 79 11.35 -5.62 -5.45
C ILE A 79 11.71 -4.44 -6.35
N ILE A 80 12.91 -3.86 -6.17
CA ILE A 80 13.37 -2.72 -6.98
C ILE A 80 13.46 -3.11 -8.45
N ASP A 81 14.01 -4.28 -8.78
CA ASP A 81 14.14 -4.75 -10.16
C ASP A 81 12.76 -5.00 -10.82
N CYS A 82 11.79 -5.53 -10.08
CA CYS A 82 10.41 -5.65 -10.56
C CYS A 82 9.79 -4.29 -10.92
N LEU A 83 9.93 -3.29 -10.05
CA LEU A 83 9.38 -1.96 -10.29
C LEU A 83 10.07 -1.26 -11.47
N ARG A 84 11.39 -1.37 -11.56
CA ARG A 84 12.16 -0.89 -12.72
C ARG A 84 11.69 -1.53 -14.02
N TYR A 85 11.43 -2.84 -14.00
CA TYR A 85 10.91 -3.56 -15.18
C TYR A 85 9.60 -2.96 -15.68
N TRP A 86 8.67 -2.67 -14.78
CA TRP A 86 7.39 -2.05 -15.14
C TRP A 86 7.56 -0.63 -15.70
N VAL A 87 8.44 0.18 -15.12
CA VAL A 87 8.71 1.53 -15.63
C VAL A 87 9.41 1.48 -17.00
N ILE A 88 10.43 0.63 -17.17
CA ILE A 88 11.22 0.57 -18.38
C ILE A 88 10.44 -0.05 -19.54
N ASN A 89 9.79 -1.19 -19.30
CA ASN A 89 9.20 -2.01 -20.35
C ASN A 89 7.74 -1.67 -20.65
N TYR A 90 6.99 -1.18 -19.64
CA TYR A 90 5.57 -0.87 -19.77
C TYR A 90 5.27 0.62 -19.64
N ARG A 91 6.24 1.44 -19.22
CA ARG A 91 6.09 2.89 -19.10
C ARG A 91 4.97 3.32 -18.13
N VAL A 92 4.75 2.55 -17.08
CA VAL A 92 3.79 2.93 -16.03
C VAL A 92 4.24 4.20 -15.30
N ASP A 93 3.27 4.97 -14.80
CA ASP A 93 3.52 6.29 -14.19
C ASP A 93 3.66 6.23 -12.67
N GLY A 94 3.33 5.09 -12.06
CA GLY A 94 3.48 4.93 -10.62
C GLY A 94 2.99 3.60 -10.08
N PHE A 95 3.05 3.51 -8.75
CA PHE A 95 2.68 2.31 -7.99
C PHE A 95 1.93 2.69 -6.72
N ARG A 96 0.86 1.97 -6.43
CA ARG A 96 0.23 1.94 -5.11
C ARG A 96 0.64 0.65 -4.41
N PHE A 97 1.20 0.76 -3.22
CA PHE A 97 1.71 -0.38 -2.46
C PHE A 97 0.69 -0.80 -1.41
N ASP A 98 0.21 -2.02 -1.57
CA ASP A 98 -0.64 -2.71 -0.61
C ASP A 98 0.08 -2.90 0.72
N LEU A 99 -0.59 -2.62 1.84
CA LEU A 99 -0.08 -2.73 3.21
C LEU A 99 1.39 -2.27 3.34
N ALA A 100 1.70 -1.07 2.83
CA ALA A 100 3.06 -0.58 2.68
C ALA A 100 3.82 -0.46 4.01
N SER A 101 3.13 -0.37 5.16
CA SER A 101 3.77 -0.36 6.47
C SER A 101 4.57 -1.64 6.75
N ILE A 102 4.26 -2.74 6.11
CA ILE A 102 5.06 -3.98 6.20
C ILE A 102 6.48 -3.75 5.66
N LEU A 103 6.63 -2.93 4.62
CA LEU A 103 7.95 -2.58 4.06
C LEU A 103 8.80 -1.75 5.04
N SER A 104 8.20 -1.18 6.08
CA SER A 104 8.92 -0.46 7.12
C SER A 104 9.43 -1.35 8.25
N ARG A 105 9.09 -2.64 8.28
CA ARG A 105 9.49 -3.55 9.35
C ARG A 105 10.84 -4.21 9.10
N ASP A 106 11.59 -4.45 10.18
CA ASP A 106 12.78 -5.28 10.16
C ASP A 106 12.42 -6.78 10.12
N GLN A 107 13.43 -7.64 10.06
CA GLN A 107 13.25 -9.10 10.01
C GLN A 107 12.55 -9.70 11.24
N ASN A 108 12.51 -8.97 12.36
CA ASN A 108 11.85 -9.38 13.60
C ASN A 108 10.44 -8.78 13.75
N GLY A 109 10.00 -8.04 12.72
CA GLY A 109 8.69 -7.41 12.68
C GLY A 109 8.61 -6.03 13.34
N ALA A 110 9.71 -5.49 13.86
CA ALA A 110 9.73 -4.15 14.46
C ALA A 110 9.75 -3.06 13.37
N PRO A 111 8.99 -1.97 13.52
CA PRO A 111 9.03 -0.86 12.59
C PRO A 111 10.36 -0.11 12.70
N MET A 112 10.95 0.24 11.56
CA MET A 112 12.18 1.00 11.45
C MET A 112 11.89 2.46 11.11
N GLU A 113 12.69 3.37 11.63
CA GLU A 113 12.63 4.79 11.27
C GLU A 113 13.14 5.01 9.82
N ASN A 114 14.16 4.29 9.44
CA ASN A 114 14.83 4.41 8.12
C ASN A 114 14.89 3.05 7.40
N PRO A 115 13.75 2.55 6.87
CA PRO A 115 13.71 1.26 6.18
C PRO A 115 14.52 1.28 4.89
N PRO A 116 15.50 0.38 4.71
CA PRO A 116 16.37 0.38 3.53
C PRO A 116 15.62 0.23 2.20
N ILE A 117 14.53 -0.53 2.16
CA ILE A 117 13.71 -0.66 0.92
C ILE A 117 13.06 0.66 0.54
N LEU A 118 12.47 1.38 1.51
CA LEU A 118 11.77 2.65 1.23
C LEU A 118 12.77 3.73 0.82
N GLN A 119 13.94 3.78 1.46
CA GLN A 119 15.05 4.65 1.04
C GLN A 119 15.50 4.32 -0.38
N GLY A 120 15.71 3.03 -0.68
CA GLY A 120 16.12 2.58 -2.00
C GLY A 120 15.12 2.98 -3.09
N LEU A 121 13.82 2.83 -2.83
CA LEU A 121 12.77 3.23 -3.77
C LEU A 121 12.71 4.76 -3.96
N ALA A 122 12.87 5.52 -2.89
CA ALA A 122 12.83 6.98 -2.95
C ALA A 122 14.01 7.59 -3.75
N CYS A 123 15.17 6.95 -3.68
CA CYS A 123 16.41 7.44 -4.29
C CYS A 123 16.72 6.79 -5.64
N ASP A 124 15.89 5.86 -6.13
CA ASP A 124 16.16 5.14 -7.38
C ASP A 124 16.00 6.05 -8.61
N PRO A 125 17.03 6.18 -9.46
CA PRO A 125 16.98 7.10 -10.59
C PRO A 125 15.97 6.71 -11.68
N ILE A 126 15.67 5.41 -11.83
CA ILE A 126 14.67 4.91 -12.79
C ILE A 126 13.26 5.21 -12.28
N LEU A 127 13.06 5.10 -10.97
CA LEU A 127 11.79 5.38 -10.32
C LEU A 127 11.60 6.86 -9.98
N ALA A 128 12.56 7.74 -10.30
CA ALA A 128 12.54 9.15 -9.88
C ALA A 128 11.29 9.92 -10.29
N LYS A 129 10.68 9.56 -11.44
CA LYS A 129 9.44 10.19 -11.93
C LYS A 129 8.18 9.40 -11.60
N ALA A 130 8.31 8.16 -11.12
CA ALA A 130 7.16 7.34 -10.79
C ALA A 130 6.47 7.86 -9.52
N LYS A 131 5.14 7.88 -9.52
CA LYS A 131 4.36 8.16 -8.32
C LYS A 131 4.45 6.97 -7.37
N LEU A 132 4.73 7.22 -6.10
CA LEU A 132 4.76 6.22 -5.05
C LEU A 132 3.65 6.52 -4.06
N ILE A 133 2.70 5.62 -3.91
CA ILE A 133 1.53 5.77 -3.05
C ILE A 133 1.52 4.62 -2.05
N ALA A 134 1.45 4.93 -0.77
CA ALA A 134 1.42 3.94 0.30
C ALA A 134 -0.01 3.76 0.84
N GLU A 135 -0.41 2.51 0.98
CA GLU A 135 -1.38 2.14 1.98
C GLU A 135 -0.62 2.03 3.32
N ALA A 136 -0.61 3.14 4.09
CA ALA A 136 0.30 3.34 5.21
C ALA A 136 -0.18 2.68 6.51
N TRP A 137 -0.60 1.42 6.45
CA TRP A 137 -0.97 0.57 7.60
C TRP A 137 -0.70 -0.91 7.29
N ASP A 138 -0.92 -1.77 8.29
CA ASP A 138 -0.95 -3.23 8.12
C ASP A 138 -1.98 -3.90 9.04
N ALA A 139 -2.19 -5.21 8.87
CA ALA A 139 -3.12 -5.99 9.68
C ALA A 139 -2.57 -6.34 11.08
N GLY A 140 -1.29 -6.07 11.34
CA GLY A 140 -0.67 -6.22 12.66
C GLY A 140 -0.85 -5.01 13.58
N GLY A 141 -1.57 -3.97 13.11
CA GLY A 141 -1.89 -2.78 13.91
C GLY A 141 -0.92 -1.61 13.75
N LEU A 142 0.07 -1.71 12.88
CA LEU A 142 0.92 -0.56 12.55
C LEU A 142 0.16 0.39 11.63
N TYR A 143 -0.03 1.63 12.08
CA TYR A 143 -0.75 2.67 11.36
C TYR A 143 0.14 3.92 11.21
N GLN A 144 0.62 4.17 10.01
CA GLN A 144 1.63 5.21 9.72
C GLN A 144 1.09 6.35 8.84
N VAL A 145 -0.24 6.53 8.76
CA VAL A 145 -0.82 7.66 8.02
C VAL A 145 -0.38 8.98 8.65
N GLY A 146 0.33 9.80 7.88
CA GLY A 146 0.99 11.04 8.33
C GLY A 146 2.42 10.87 8.83
N SER A 147 2.85 9.64 9.12
CA SER A 147 4.20 9.33 9.64
C SER A 147 4.95 8.25 8.85
N PHE A 148 4.45 7.87 7.69
CA PHE A 148 5.11 6.88 6.84
C PHE A 148 6.53 7.37 6.44
N PRO A 149 7.56 6.51 6.50
CA PRO A 149 8.93 6.87 6.14
C PRO A 149 9.06 7.20 4.65
N SER A 150 8.74 8.43 4.28
CA SER A 150 8.41 8.83 2.90
C SER A 150 9.59 9.37 2.09
N TRP A 151 10.68 9.80 2.75
CA TRP A 151 11.80 10.47 2.08
C TRP A 151 11.34 11.62 1.16
N SER A 152 10.26 12.31 1.51
CA SER A 152 9.59 13.35 0.73
C SER A 152 9.14 12.91 -0.69
N ARG A 153 8.98 11.60 -0.91
CA ARG A 153 8.63 11.01 -2.22
C ARG A 153 7.27 10.36 -2.26
N TRP A 154 6.79 9.86 -1.11
CA TRP A 154 5.58 9.06 -1.05
C TRP A 154 4.36 9.91 -0.75
N ALA A 155 3.29 9.66 -1.49
CA ALA A 155 1.93 10.00 -1.08
C ALA A 155 1.34 8.83 -0.28
N GLU A 156 0.29 9.11 0.48
CA GLU A 156 -0.39 8.10 1.30
C GLU A 156 -1.90 8.11 1.01
N TRP A 157 -2.49 6.94 0.96
CA TRP A 157 -3.93 6.84 1.12
C TRP A 157 -4.30 7.35 2.51
N ASN A 158 -5.08 8.44 2.56
CA ASN A 158 -5.43 9.07 3.82
C ASN A 158 -6.64 8.37 4.47
N GLY A 159 -6.37 7.33 5.25
CA GLY A 159 -7.40 6.60 5.99
C GLY A 159 -8.14 7.47 7.00
N ARG A 160 -7.48 8.50 7.59
CA ARG A 160 -8.17 9.45 8.48
C ARG A 160 -9.15 10.34 7.72
N TYR A 161 -8.79 10.76 6.50
CA TYR A 161 -9.75 11.47 5.63
C TYR A 161 -10.99 10.62 5.40
N ARG A 162 -10.80 9.35 5.01
CA ARG A 162 -11.90 8.40 4.80
C ARG A 162 -12.82 8.32 6.00
N ASP A 163 -12.28 8.05 7.18
CA ASP A 163 -13.06 7.77 8.37
C ASP A 163 -13.75 9.04 8.92
N ASP A 164 -13.03 10.14 8.96
CA ASP A 164 -13.56 11.43 9.45
C ASP A 164 -14.65 11.98 8.50
N MET A 165 -14.45 11.89 7.20
CA MET A 165 -15.44 12.34 6.22
C MET A 165 -16.67 11.44 6.18
N ARG A 166 -16.53 10.13 6.37
CA ARG A 166 -17.68 9.23 6.54
C ARG A 166 -18.54 9.62 7.74
N ARG A 167 -17.91 9.92 8.88
CA ARG A 167 -18.60 10.39 10.08
C ARG A 167 -19.29 11.74 9.89
N PHE A 168 -18.61 12.69 9.23
CA PHE A 168 -19.19 13.98 8.90
C PHE A 168 -20.40 13.85 8.00
N LEU A 169 -20.31 13.08 6.93
CA LEU A 169 -21.42 12.88 5.97
C LEU A 169 -22.59 12.09 6.57
N LYS A 170 -22.31 11.24 7.53
CA LYS A 170 -23.34 10.53 8.31
C LYS A 170 -24.11 11.48 9.26
N GLY A 171 -23.56 12.64 9.59
CA GLY A 171 -24.17 13.61 10.50
C GLY A 171 -23.75 13.45 11.97
N ASP A 172 -22.63 12.75 12.23
CA ASP A 172 -22.08 12.64 13.58
C ASP A 172 -21.78 14.06 14.14
N GLY A 173 -22.15 14.28 15.41
CA GLY A 173 -21.96 15.58 16.05
C GLY A 173 -20.48 15.94 16.20
N GLY A 174 -20.16 17.25 16.14
CA GLY A 174 -18.82 17.79 16.39
C GLY A 174 -17.81 17.60 15.25
N MET A 175 -18.21 17.05 14.09
CA MET A 175 -17.29 16.72 13.00
C MET A 175 -16.93 17.90 12.07
N ALA A 176 -17.58 19.06 12.18
CA ALA A 176 -17.37 20.18 11.24
C ALA A 176 -15.91 20.67 11.20
N GLY A 177 -15.28 20.88 12.35
CA GLY A 177 -13.88 21.33 12.43
C GLY A 177 -12.92 20.27 11.86
N THR A 178 -13.18 19.01 12.16
CA THR A 178 -12.40 17.87 11.60
C THR A 178 -12.55 17.80 10.09
N ALA A 179 -13.77 17.93 9.54
CA ALA A 179 -14.02 17.91 8.12
C ALA A 179 -13.28 19.07 7.40
N ILE A 180 -13.29 20.28 7.98
CA ILE A 180 -12.50 21.41 7.45
C ILE A 180 -11.01 21.04 7.38
N THR A 181 -10.45 20.47 8.45
CA THR A 181 -9.05 20.04 8.47
C THR A 181 -8.75 19.02 7.36
N ARG A 182 -9.65 18.05 7.14
CA ARG A 182 -9.50 17.03 6.08
C ARG A 182 -9.54 17.67 4.70
N ILE A 183 -10.55 18.50 4.42
CA ILE A 183 -10.75 19.14 3.09
C ILE A 183 -9.63 20.11 2.76
N THR A 184 -9.07 20.79 3.74
CA THR A 184 -7.97 21.76 3.54
C THR A 184 -6.58 21.10 3.50
N GLY A 185 -6.49 19.78 3.36
CA GLY A 185 -5.24 19.04 3.10
C GLY A 185 -4.62 18.34 4.28
N SER A 186 -5.40 18.11 5.37
CA SER A 186 -4.95 17.34 6.55
C SER A 186 -3.59 17.81 7.09
N ARG A 187 -3.45 19.10 7.36
CA ARG A 187 -2.19 19.71 7.82
C ARG A 187 -1.68 19.19 9.16
N ASP A 188 -2.54 18.60 9.95
CA ASP A 188 -2.22 17.89 11.18
C ASP A 188 -1.45 16.57 10.93
N LEU A 189 -1.54 16.03 9.71
CA LEU A 189 -0.84 14.82 9.26
C LEU A 189 0.32 15.15 8.32
N TYR A 190 0.13 16.13 7.44
CA TYR A 190 1.06 16.47 6.37
C TYR A 190 1.48 17.94 6.52
N ASP A 191 2.53 18.16 7.30
CA ASP A 191 3.11 19.48 7.48
C ASP A 191 3.51 20.07 6.12
N PRO A 192 2.97 21.24 5.73
CA PRO A 192 3.31 21.89 4.47
C PRO A 192 4.81 22.19 4.30
N ALA A 193 5.55 22.36 5.38
CA ALA A 193 6.99 22.60 5.35
C ALA A 193 7.81 21.36 4.99
N HIS A 194 7.28 20.17 5.25
CA HIS A 194 8.01 18.91 5.08
C HIS A 194 7.42 17.98 4.03
N ARG A 195 6.10 17.90 3.91
CA ARG A 195 5.44 16.94 3.01
C ARG A 195 4.45 17.57 2.04
N GLY A 196 3.77 18.61 2.47
CA GLY A 196 2.74 19.29 1.68
C GLY A 196 1.43 18.51 1.52
N ILE A 197 0.41 19.20 1.03
CA ILE A 197 -0.94 18.64 0.86
C ILE A 197 -1.02 17.55 -0.22
N SER A 198 -0.10 17.54 -1.17
CA SER A 198 -0.02 16.54 -2.25
C SER A 198 0.38 15.14 -1.75
N ALA A 199 0.83 15.02 -0.50
CA ALA A 199 1.07 13.72 0.13
C ALA A 199 -0.22 12.99 0.49
N SER A 200 -1.37 13.68 0.57
CA SER A 200 -2.66 13.09 0.92
C SER A 200 -3.44 12.65 -0.32
N VAL A 201 -3.66 11.35 -0.46
CA VAL A 201 -4.63 10.80 -1.42
C VAL A 201 -5.96 10.60 -0.68
N ASN A 202 -6.92 11.47 -0.98
CA ASN A 202 -8.22 11.50 -0.31
C ASN A 202 -9.19 10.51 -0.98
N PHE A 203 -9.93 9.75 -0.19
CA PHE A 203 -10.94 8.81 -0.68
C PHE A 203 -12.04 8.57 0.36
N LEU A 204 -13.20 8.12 -0.10
CA LEU A 204 -14.32 7.68 0.75
C LEU A 204 -14.52 6.18 0.66
N THR A 205 -14.35 5.61 -0.53
CA THR A 205 -14.44 4.17 -0.83
C THR A 205 -13.25 3.76 -1.68
N CYS A 206 -12.89 2.49 -1.62
CA CYS A 206 -11.87 1.88 -2.46
C CYS A 206 -12.31 0.46 -2.85
N HIS A 207 -11.38 -0.41 -3.26
CA HIS A 207 -11.66 -1.82 -3.55
C HIS A 207 -12.03 -2.63 -2.29
N ASP A 208 -11.57 -2.16 -1.12
CA ASP A 208 -11.90 -2.77 0.17
C ASP A 208 -13.11 -2.11 0.84
N GLY A 209 -13.82 -2.91 1.63
CA GLY A 209 -14.95 -2.46 2.43
C GLY A 209 -16.22 -2.30 1.60
N PHE A 210 -16.94 -1.21 1.82
CA PHE A 210 -18.25 -0.99 1.24
C PHE A 210 -18.17 -0.31 -0.13
N THR A 211 -19.09 -0.70 -1.05
CA THR A 211 -19.39 0.13 -2.20
C THR A 211 -19.94 1.49 -1.75
N LEU A 212 -19.92 2.48 -2.62
CA LEU A 212 -20.50 3.80 -2.29
C LEU A 212 -21.99 3.70 -1.97
N TYR A 213 -22.71 2.83 -2.68
CA TYR A 213 -24.12 2.56 -2.43
C TYR A 213 -24.35 1.96 -1.04
N ASP A 214 -23.60 0.91 -0.68
CA ASP A 214 -23.78 0.22 0.60
C ASP A 214 -23.40 1.12 1.78
N LEU A 215 -22.34 1.95 1.62
CA LEU A 215 -21.91 2.90 2.63
C LEU A 215 -23.02 3.87 3.07
N TYR A 216 -23.88 4.28 2.15
CA TYR A 216 -24.99 5.22 2.41
C TYR A 216 -26.36 4.58 2.58
N SER A 217 -26.49 3.29 2.25
CA SER A 217 -27.79 2.60 2.28
C SER A 217 -27.98 1.72 3.51
N TYR A 218 -26.90 1.22 4.11
CA TYR A 218 -26.98 0.25 5.19
C TYR A 218 -26.28 0.71 6.46
N ASN A 219 -26.84 0.32 7.61
CA ASN A 219 -26.23 0.55 8.92
C ASN A 219 -25.37 -0.64 9.39
N MET A 220 -25.52 -1.79 8.75
CA MET A 220 -24.80 -3.03 9.07
C MET A 220 -24.29 -3.68 7.78
N LYS A 221 -23.33 -4.58 7.93
CA LYS A 221 -22.79 -5.38 6.83
C LYS A 221 -23.85 -6.32 6.26
N HIS A 222 -23.93 -6.42 4.96
CA HIS A 222 -24.80 -7.34 4.21
C HIS A 222 -23.94 -8.13 3.21
N ASN A 223 -23.18 -9.10 3.71
CA ASN A 223 -22.20 -9.83 2.91
C ASN A 223 -22.33 -11.36 3.09
N GLU A 224 -23.48 -11.82 3.52
CA GLU A 224 -23.76 -13.24 3.84
C GLU A 224 -23.58 -14.13 2.60
N LYS A 225 -23.93 -13.64 1.42
CA LYS A 225 -23.76 -14.36 0.15
C LYS A 225 -22.31 -14.66 -0.20
N ASN A 226 -21.37 -13.89 0.36
CA ASN A 226 -19.93 -14.10 0.20
C ASN A 226 -19.32 -14.89 1.38
N GLY A 227 -20.16 -15.46 2.26
CA GLY A 227 -19.72 -16.25 3.39
C GLY A 227 -19.23 -15.42 4.61
N TRP A 228 -19.53 -14.13 4.63
CA TRP A 228 -19.16 -13.23 5.73
C TRP A 228 -20.41 -12.56 6.30
N GLY A 229 -20.82 -13.00 7.46
CA GLY A 229 -21.95 -12.44 8.20
C GLY A 229 -21.53 -11.40 9.25
#